data_6556f5620ce0149f0b7565ecca7d9df9
#
_entry.id   6556f5620ce0149f0b7565ecca7d9df9
#
_cell.length_a   1.000
_cell.length_b   1.000
_cell.length_c   1.000
_cell.angle_alpha   90.00
_cell.angle_beta   90.00
_cell.angle_gamma   90.00
#
_symmetry.space_group_name_H-M   'P 1'
#
loop_
_entity.id
_entity.type
_entity.pdbx_description
1 polymer ?
#
loop_
_entity_poly.entity_id
_entity_poly.type
_entity_poly.pdbx_seq_one_letter_code
_entity_poly.pdbx_strand_id
1 'polypeptide(L)'
;VSPVRPLRIVVAKMIPYFLLSCVNLATILLLARFVLGVPMSGSVVGLVGLSLLYLVLALALGLFISTMADSQVTAMLISGMLLILPLIMLSGMVFPIENMPGVLQGISCIVPARWYIEAVRKLMVEGLPFAAVLKEFAVLAVMTGALIGVALGKFNDKLE
;
A
#
# COMPACT_ATOMS: atom_id res chain seq x y z
N VAL A 1 9.27 18.05 29.19
CA VAL A 1 9.52 17.18 28.03
C VAL A 1 9.18 15.78 28.47
N SER A 2 8.06 15.26 28.00
CA SER A 2 7.61 13.90 28.33
C SER A 2 8.42 12.88 27.50
N PRO A 3 9.08 11.87 28.10
CA PRO A 3 9.83 10.86 27.37
C PRO A 3 8.88 9.86 26.72
N VAL A 4 8.12 10.30 25.71
CA VAL A 4 7.25 9.43 24.96
C VAL A 4 8.09 8.76 23.89
N ARG A 5 8.07 7.43 23.85
CA ARG A 5 8.78 6.66 22.81
C ARG A 5 8.28 7.08 21.44
N PRO A 6 9.17 7.32 20.44
CA PRO A 6 8.79 7.71 19.08
C PRO A 6 7.73 6.80 18.48
N LEU A 7 7.80 5.50 18.76
CA LEU A 7 6.84 4.51 18.32
C LEU A 7 5.40 4.82 18.76
N ARG A 8 5.19 5.29 19.97
CA ARG A 8 3.86 5.66 20.48
C ARG A 8 3.26 6.84 19.73
N ILE A 9 4.07 7.84 19.39
CA ILE A 9 3.64 9.01 18.62
C ILE A 9 3.23 8.58 17.22
N VAL A 10 4.04 7.74 16.57
CA VAL A 10 3.76 7.21 15.23
C VAL A 10 2.48 6.41 15.21
N VAL A 11 2.30 5.46 16.12
CA VAL A 11 1.11 4.64 16.22
C VAL A 11 -0.13 5.49 16.49
N ALA A 12 -0.04 6.45 17.41
CA ALA A 12 -1.16 7.34 17.72
C ALA A 12 -1.60 8.19 16.53
N LYS A 13 -0.68 8.59 15.65
CA LYS A 13 -0.99 9.31 14.42
C LYS A 13 -1.54 8.39 13.32
N MET A 14 -1.07 7.17 13.25
CA MET A 14 -1.48 6.23 12.21
C MET A 14 -2.88 5.64 12.44
N ILE A 15 -3.30 5.48 13.69
CA ILE A 15 -4.61 4.87 14.02
C ILE A 15 -5.79 5.60 13.37
N PRO A 16 -5.96 6.93 13.48
CA PRO A 16 -7.06 7.63 12.85
C PRO A 16 -7.07 7.49 11.31
N TYR A 17 -5.91 7.58 10.68
CA TYR A 17 -5.79 7.40 9.24
C TYR A 17 -6.08 5.97 8.81
N PHE A 18 -5.66 5.00 9.59
CA PHE A 18 -5.98 3.60 9.34
C PHE A 18 -7.48 3.33 9.41
N LEU A 19 -8.16 3.85 10.42
CA LEU A 19 -9.63 3.73 10.55
C LEU A 19 -10.35 4.38 9.37
N LEU A 20 -9.95 5.59 8.99
CA LEU A 20 -10.50 6.28 7.83
C LEU A 20 -10.27 5.47 6.54
N SER A 21 -9.09 4.91 6.38
CA SER A 21 -8.75 4.06 5.23
C SER A 21 -9.57 2.78 5.20
N CYS A 22 -9.87 2.18 6.35
CA CYS A 22 -10.76 1.02 6.45
C CYS A 22 -12.18 1.36 6.00
N VAL A 23 -12.70 2.53 6.36
CA VAL A 23 -14.01 3.02 5.90
C VAL A 23 -14.00 3.22 4.37
N ASN A 24 -12.96 3.82 3.83
CA ASN A 24 -12.78 3.96 2.39
C ASN A 24 -12.72 2.60 1.68
N LEU A 25 -11.97 1.66 2.22
CA LEU A 25 -11.89 0.30 1.68
C LEU A 25 -13.26 -0.38 1.66
N ALA A 26 -14.00 -0.32 2.75
CA ALA A 26 -15.34 -0.88 2.83
C ALA A 26 -16.27 -0.25 1.78
N THR A 27 -16.23 1.07 1.63
CA THR A 27 -17.00 1.80 0.63
C THR A 27 -16.65 1.36 -0.78
N ILE A 28 -15.35 1.26 -1.11
CA ILE A 28 -14.87 0.84 -2.43
C ILE A 28 -15.32 -0.60 -2.73
N LEU A 29 -15.18 -1.52 -1.80
CA LEU A 29 -15.60 -2.91 -1.99
C LEU A 29 -17.11 -3.05 -2.16
N LEU A 30 -17.91 -2.31 -1.41
CA LEU A 30 -19.36 -2.28 -1.55
C LEU A 30 -19.79 -1.72 -2.91
N LEU A 31 -19.19 -0.61 -3.33
CA LEU A 31 -19.44 -0.04 -4.65
C LEU A 31 -19.03 -0.99 -5.78
N ALA A 32 -17.88 -1.61 -5.67
CA ALA A 32 -17.42 -2.58 -6.66
C ALA A 32 -18.40 -3.74 -6.79
N ARG A 33 -18.89 -4.26 -5.68
CA ARG A 33 -19.81 -5.42 -5.69
C ARG A 33 -21.21 -5.05 -6.16
N PHE A 34 -21.81 -4.01 -5.60
CA PHE A 34 -23.22 -3.71 -5.79
C PHE A 34 -23.52 -2.73 -6.92
N VAL A 35 -22.62 -1.82 -7.21
CA VAL A 35 -22.80 -0.81 -8.28
C VAL A 35 -22.13 -1.25 -9.57
N LEU A 36 -20.88 -1.67 -9.50
CA LEU A 36 -20.10 -2.06 -10.69
C LEU A 36 -20.26 -3.52 -11.05
N GLY A 37 -20.86 -4.35 -10.19
CA GLY A 37 -21.09 -5.76 -10.47
C GLY A 37 -19.80 -6.58 -10.57
N VAL A 38 -18.69 -6.12 -9.99
CA VAL A 38 -17.42 -6.87 -10.03
C VAL A 38 -17.58 -8.18 -9.26
N PRO A 39 -17.22 -9.33 -9.86
CA PRO A 39 -17.33 -10.61 -9.18
C PRO A 39 -16.38 -10.69 -7.99
N MET A 40 -16.87 -11.23 -6.89
CA MET A 40 -16.05 -11.59 -5.71
C MET A 40 -16.05 -13.11 -5.58
N SER A 41 -15.46 -13.78 -6.55
CA SER A 41 -15.54 -15.22 -6.69
C SER A 41 -14.59 -15.98 -5.77
N GLY A 42 -13.53 -15.31 -5.29
CA GLY A 42 -12.55 -15.92 -4.40
C GLY A 42 -12.82 -15.64 -2.92
N SER A 43 -11.78 -15.79 -2.09
CA SER A 43 -11.88 -15.56 -0.65
C SER A 43 -12.04 -14.09 -0.29
N VAL A 44 -13.22 -13.70 0.20
CA VAL A 44 -13.47 -12.32 0.68
C VAL A 44 -12.62 -12.00 1.91
N VAL A 45 -12.43 -12.96 2.80
CA VAL A 45 -11.58 -12.80 3.99
C VAL A 45 -10.13 -12.56 3.58
N GLY A 46 -9.63 -13.33 2.62
CA GLY A 46 -8.28 -13.14 2.06
C GLY A 46 -8.12 -11.77 1.40
N LEU A 47 -9.13 -11.31 0.66
CA LEU A 47 -9.14 -9.99 0.03
C LEU A 47 -9.09 -8.86 1.06
N VAL A 48 -9.89 -8.94 2.11
CA VAL A 48 -9.88 -7.95 3.19
C VAL A 48 -8.55 -7.96 3.93
N GLY A 49 -8.01 -9.13 4.27
CA GLY A 49 -6.71 -9.26 4.92
C GLY A 49 -5.57 -8.67 4.09
N LEU A 50 -5.54 -8.97 2.79
CA LEU A 50 -4.57 -8.40 1.85
C LEU A 50 -4.69 -6.89 1.75
N SER A 51 -5.92 -6.38 1.68
CA SER A 51 -6.18 -4.95 1.60
C SER A 51 -5.78 -4.21 2.87
N LEU A 52 -6.01 -4.79 4.04
CA LEU A 52 -5.54 -4.24 5.32
C LEU A 52 -4.01 -4.17 5.38
N LEU A 53 -3.33 -5.21 4.91
CA LEU A 53 -1.86 -5.20 4.80
C LEU A 53 -1.38 -4.08 3.89
N TYR A 54 -2.02 -3.91 2.74
CA TYR A 54 -1.69 -2.83 1.81
C TYR A 54 -1.95 -1.44 2.40
N LEU A 55 -3.00 -1.27 3.19
CA LEU A 55 -3.27 -0.01 3.91
C LEU A 55 -2.16 0.32 4.89
N VAL A 56 -1.68 -0.66 5.65
CA VAL A 56 -0.53 -0.47 6.57
C VAL A 56 0.72 -0.08 5.79
N LEU A 57 0.98 -0.73 4.66
CA LEU A 57 2.10 -0.38 3.79
C LEU A 57 1.98 1.05 3.24
N ALA A 58 0.81 1.46 2.80
CA ALA A 58 0.56 2.81 2.29
C ALA A 58 0.77 3.87 3.38
N LEU A 59 0.32 3.60 4.61
CA LEU A 59 0.56 4.48 5.75
C LEU A 59 2.05 4.57 6.10
N ALA A 60 2.77 3.45 6.05
CA ALA A 60 4.22 3.41 6.26
C ALA A 60 4.97 4.22 5.19
N LEU A 61 4.55 4.16 3.94
CA LEU A 61 5.07 5.00 2.85
C LEU A 61 4.83 6.48 3.14
N GLY A 62 3.63 6.85 3.54
CA GLY A 62 3.30 8.23 3.90
C GLY A 62 4.16 8.75 5.05
N LEU A 63 4.35 7.94 6.08
CA LEU A 63 5.24 8.25 7.19
C LEU A 63 6.70 8.45 6.72
N PHE A 64 7.20 7.54 5.88
CA PHE A 64 8.53 7.62 5.32
C PHE A 64 8.75 8.92 4.54
N ILE A 65 7.81 9.29 3.68
CA ILE A 65 7.85 10.55 2.93
C ILE A 65 7.84 11.75 3.87
N SER A 66 6.99 11.70 4.90
CA SER A 66 6.93 12.75 5.93
C SER A 66 8.27 12.97 6.62
N THR A 67 9.06 11.91 6.83
CA THR A 67 10.40 12.03 7.43
C THR A 67 11.44 12.62 6.47
N MET A 68 11.22 12.53 5.17
CA MET A 68 12.14 13.06 4.15
C MET A 68 11.81 14.50 3.73
N ALA A 69 10.61 14.97 4.01
CA ALA A 69 10.15 16.30 3.60
C ALA A 69 10.36 17.33 4.69
N ASP A 70 10.87 18.49 4.30
CA ASP A 70 11.11 19.61 5.20
C ASP A 70 9.87 20.51 5.40
N SER A 71 8.89 20.37 4.52
CA SER A 71 7.63 21.11 4.59
C SER A 71 6.45 20.28 4.08
N GLN A 72 5.23 20.69 4.43
CA GLN A 72 4.02 20.05 3.93
C GLN A 72 3.91 20.12 2.41
N VAL A 73 4.29 21.25 1.83
CA VAL A 73 4.26 21.43 0.37
C VAL A 73 5.21 20.46 -0.32
N THR A 74 6.43 20.31 0.22
CA THR A 74 7.40 19.35 -0.30
C THR A 74 6.89 17.92 -0.18
N ALA A 75 6.27 17.54 0.94
CA ALA A 75 5.68 16.22 1.11
C ALA A 75 4.55 15.95 0.09
N MET A 76 3.70 16.94 -0.17
CA MET A 76 2.63 16.83 -1.17
C MET A 76 3.18 16.68 -2.59
N LEU A 77 4.22 17.44 -2.94
CA LEU A 77 4.86 17.34 -4.26
C LEU A 77 5.54 15.99 -4.47
N ILE A 78 6.28 15.51 -3.47
CA ILE A 78 6.91 14.19 -3.52
C ILE A 78 5.86 13.10 -3.67
N SER A 79 4.79 13.16 -2.88
CA SER A 79 3.69 12.19 -2.95
C SER A 79 2.98 12.22 -4.30
N GLY A 80 2.70 13.41 -4.83
CA GLY A 80 2.03 13.57 -6.12
C GLY A 80 2.89 13.11 -7.29
N MET A 81 4.12 13.58 -7.38
CA MET A 81 4.98 13.32 -8.54
C MET A 81 5.70 11.97 -8.47
N LEU A 82 6.22 11.60 -7.30
CA LEU A 82 7.05 10.41 -7.14
C LEU A 82 6.25 9.14 -6.82
N LEU A 83 5.09 9.27 -6.17
CA LEU A 83 4.25 8.12 -5.87
C LEU A 83 3.13 7.93 -6.88
N ILE A 84 2.30 8.93 -7.11
CA ILE A 84 1.07 8.74 -7.88
C ILE A 84 1.38 8.39 -9.33
N LEU A 85 2.26 9.13 -10.00
CA LEU A 85 2.57 8.89 -11.40
C LEU A 85 3.25 7.54 -11.65
N PRO A 86 4.39 7.22 -11.01
CA PRO A 86 5.01 5.90 -11.20
C PRO A 86 4.11 4.75 -10.72
N LEU A 87 3.34 4.98 -9.66
CA LEU A 87 2.46 3.97 -9.09
C LEU A 87 1.35 3.60 -10.08
N ILE A 88 0.72 4.56 -10.71
CA ILE A 88 -0.30 4.32 -11.74
C ILE A 88 0.31 3.66 -12.97
N MET A 89 1.46 4.13 -13.44
CA MET A 89 2.10 3.63 -14.66
C MET A 89 2.68 2.22 -14.49
N LEU A 90 3.31 1.94 -13.36
CA LEU A 90 4.06 0.71 -13.13
C LEU A 90 3.30 -0.35 -12.32
N SER A 91 2.10 -0.06 -11.89
CA SER A 91 1.28 -1.02 -11.12
C SER A 91 0.62 -2.10 -11.98
N GLY A 92 0.60 -1.92 -13.29
CA GLY A 92 -0.16 -2.80 -14.20
C GLY A 92 -1.63 -2.45 -14.32
N MET A 93 -2.09 -1.36 -13.72
CA MET A 93 -3.49 -0.95 -13.76
C MET A 93 -3.87 -0.34 -15.12
N VAL A 94 -3.04 0.53 -15.65
CA VAL A 94 -3.26 1.21 -16.94
C VAL A 94 -2.57 0.47 -18.08
N PHE A 95 -1.31 0.12 -17.86
CA PHE A 95 -0.52 -0.62 -18.85
C PHE A 95 -0.20 -2.02 -18.29
N PRO A 96 -0.59 -3.11 -19.01
CA PRO A 96 -0.21 -4.46 -18.61
C PRO A 96 1.32 -4.58 -18.51
N ILE A 97 1.79 -5.14 -17.40
CA ILE A 97 3.23 -5.27 -17.12
C ILE A 97 3.93 -6.10 -18.21
N GLU A 98 3.22 -7.08 -18.77
CA GLU A 98 3.72 -7.96 -19.82
C GLU A 98 4.12 -7.22 -21.11
N ASN A 99 3.50 -6.06 -21.35
CA ASN A 99 3.76 -5.23 -22.53
C ASN A 99 4.86 -4.17 -22.29
N MET A 100 5.42 -4.14 -21.09
CA MET A 100 6.49 -3.19 -20.75
C MET A 100 7.85 -3.72 -21.17
N PRO A 101 8.82 -2.83 -21.52
CA PRO A 101 10.22 -3.21 -21.67
C PRO A 101 10.75 -3.89 -20.40
N GLY A 102 11.69 -4.83 -20.54
CA GLY A 102 12.20 -5.61 -19.41
C GLY A 102 12.75 -4.79 -18.25
N VAL A 103 13.37 -3.62 -18.55
CA VAL A 103 13.84 -2.68 -17.52
C VAL A 103 12.68 -2.14 -16.67
N LEU A 104 11.57 -1.75 -17.30
CA LEU A 104 10.39 -1.25 -16.60
C LEU A 104 9.68 -2.36 -15.81
N GLN A 105 9.69 -3.59 -16.33
CA GLN A 105 9.18 -4.75 -15.57
C GLN A 105 9.99 -4.97 -14.28
N GLY A 106 11.31 -4.85 -14.34
CA GLY A 106 12.17 -4.94 -13.17
C GLY A 106 11.91 -3.84 -12.15
N ILE A 107 11.77 -2.60 -12.59
CA ILE A 107 11.44 -1.45 -11.72
C ILE A 107 10.06 -1.62 -11.11
N SER A 108 9.09 -2.15 -11.85
CA SER A 108 7.74 -2.39 -11.35
C SER A 108 7.68 -3.38 -10.18
N CYS A 109 8.66 -4.27 -10.04
CA CYS A 109 8.75 -5.19 -8.90
C CYS A 109 8.92 -4.47 -7.55
N ILE A 110 9.47 -3.25 -7.55
CA ILE A 110 9.64 -2.42 -6.35
C ILE A 110 8.34 -1.70 -5.98
N VAL A 111 7.42 -1.55 -6.92
CA VAL A 111 6.15 -0.86 -6.72
C VAL A 111 5.17 -1.78 -5.97
N PRO A 112 4.77 -1.45 -4.74
CA PRO A 112 3.90 -2.32 -3.95
C PRO A 112 2.50 -2.49 -4.55
N ALA A 113 2.00 -1.48 -5.25
CA ALA A 113 0.69 -1.55 -5.88
C ALA A 113 0.58 -2.64 -6.95
N ARG A 114 1.68 -2.97 -7.65
CA ARG A 114 1.73 -4.08 -8.59
C ARG A 114 1.28 -5.39 -7.95
N TRP A 115 1.87 -5.72 -6.83
CA TRP A 115 1.59 -6.96 -6.11
C TRP A 115 0.17 -7.00 -5.55
N TYR A 116 -0.32 -5.87 -5.07
CA TYR A 116 -1.68 -5.74 -4.59
C TYR A 116 -2.71 -5.91 -5.71
N ILE A 117 -2.52 -5.25 -6.85
CA ILE A 117 -3.44 -5.33 -8.00
C ILE A 117 -3.44 -6.73 -8.58
N GLU A 118 -2.29 -7.38 -8.69
CA GLU A 118 -2.18 -8.76 -9.17
C GLU A 118 -2.94 -9.73 -8.24
N ALA A 119 -2.77 -9.58 -6.93
CA ALA A 119 -3.46 -10.40 -5.95
C ALA A 119 -4.97 -10.16 -5.94
N VAL A 120 -5.42 -8.91 -6.02
CA VAL A 120 -6.85 -8.56 -6.10
C VAL A 120 -7.48 -9.15 -7.36
N ARG A 121 -6.80 -9.08 -8.49
CA ARG A 121 -7.28 -9.69 -9.75
C ARG A 121 -7.49 -11.20 -9.59
N LYS A 122 -6.51 -11.90 -9.00
CA LYS A 122 -6.61 -13.34 -8.75
C LYS A 122 -7.77 -13.68 -7.82
N LEU A 123 -7.96 -12.91 -6.76
CA LEU A 123 -9.02 -13.18 -5.78
C LEU A 123 -10.41 -12.79 -6.28
N MET A 124 -10.55 -11.63 -6.91
CA MET A 124 -11.87 -11.12 -7.31
C MET A 124 -12.33 -11.65 -8.68
N VAL A 125 -11.47 -11.56 -9.67
CA VAL A 125 -11.85 -11.84 -11.08
C VAL A 125 -11.65 -13.30 -11.43
N GLU A 126 -10.48 -13.86 -11.08
CA GLU A 126 -10.15 -15.24 -11.40
C GLU A 126 -10.74 -16.25 -10.40
N GLY A 127 -11.22 -15.77 -9.25
CA GLY A 127 -11.85 -16.62 -8.23
C GLY A 127 -10.92 -17.64 -7.59
N LEU A 128 -9.61 -17.38 -7.61
CA LEU A 128 -8.61 -18.28 -7.05
C LEU A 128 -8.64 -18.28 -5.51
N PRO A 129 -8.24 -19.39 -4.87
CA PRO A 129 -8.15 -19.44 -3.41
C PRO A 129 -7.01 -18.56 -2.90
N PHE A 130 -7.05 -18.20 -1.61
CA PHE A 130 -6.02 -17.38 -0.98
C PHE A 130 -4.60 -17.97 -1.13
N ALA A 131 -4.49 -19.29 -1.19
CA ALA A 131 -3.20 -19.96 -1.42
C ALA A 131 -2.51 -19.52 -2.72
N ALA A 132 -3.26 -19.11 -3.73
CA ALA A 132 -2.71 -18.63 -5.00
C ALA A 132 -2.07 -17.23 -4.91
N VAL A 133 -2.36 -16.46 -3.86
CA VAL A 133 -1.83 -15.11 -3.63
C VAL A 133 -0.83 -15.04 -2.47
N LEU A 134 -0.38 -16.17 -1.97
CA LEU A 134 0.61 -16.21 -0.87
C LEU A 134 1.91 -15.51 -1.23
N LYS A 135 2.36 -15.60 -2.49
CA LYS A 135 3.55 -14.91 -2.98
C LYS A 135 3.39 -13.39 -2.86
N GLU A 136 2.29 -12.87 -3.39
CA GLU A 136 1.98 -11.44 -3.35
C GLU A 136 1.81 -10.94 -1.92
N PHE A 137 1.13 -11.71 -1.09
CA PHE A 137 0.99 -11.41 0.33
C PHE A 137 2.34 -11.37 1.05
N ALA A 138 3.21 -12.35 0.81
CA ALA A 138 4.55 -12.40 1.40
C ALA A 138 5.41 -11.22 0.96
N VAL A 139 5.38 -10.85 -0.33
CA VAL A 139 6.11 -9.68 -0.86
C VAL A 139 5.63 -8.39 -0.20
N LEU A 140 4.32 -8.20 -0.10
CA LEU A 140 3.75 -7.03 0.56
C LEU A 140 4.08 -6.99 2.05
N ALA A 141 4.07 -8.12 2.74
CA ALA A 141 4.45 -8.21 4.16
C ALA A 141 5.91 -7.83 4.38
N VAL A 142 6.82 -8.32 3.54
CA VAL A 142 8.25 -7.98 3.60
C VAL A 142 8.47 -6.49 3.31
N MET A 143 7.81 -5.95 2.28
CA MET A 143 7.89 -4.52 1.96
C MET A 143 7.36 -3.65 3.09
N THR A 144 6.25 -4.04 3.72
CA THR A 144 5.66 -3.32 4.87
C THR A 144 6.62 -3.32 6.06
N GLY A 145 7.19 -4.46 6.39
CA GLY A 145 8.17 -4.58 7.48
C GLY A 145 9.42 -3.74 7.24
N ALA A 146 9.96 -3.76 6.03
CA ALA A 146 11.11 -2.96 5.64
C ALA A 146 10.82 -1.45 5.71
N LEU A 147 9.68 -1.00 5.21
CA LEU A 147 9.27 0.41 5.25
C LEU A 147 9.05 0.90 6.68
N ILE A 148 8.39 0.12 7.51
CA ILE A 148 8.19 0.47 8.93
C ILE A 148 9.53 0.58 9.63
N GLY A 149 10.45 -0.36 9.42
CA GLY A 149 11.78 -0.32 10.00
C GLY A 149 12.57 0.93 9.60
N VAL A 150 12.58 1.25 8.32
CA VAL A 150 13.28 2.45 7.79
C VAL A 150 12.61 3.74 8.26
N ALA A 151 11.28 3.81 8.24
CA ALA A 151 10.54 4.98 8.66
C ALA A 151 10.74 5.28 10.16
N LEU A 152 10.73 4.27 11.01
CA LEU A 152 10.99 4.43 12.45
C LEU A 152 12.43 4.84 12.72
N GLY A 153 13.40 4.28 12.00
CA GLY A 153 14.81 4.70 12.10
C GLY A 153 14.99 6.18 11.79
N LYS A 154 14.44 6.64 10.66
CA LYS A 154 14.51 8.06 10.26
C LYS A 154 13.72 8.98 11.19
N PHE A 155 12.61 8.52 11.74
CA PHE A 155 11.83 9.29 12.69
C PHE A 155 12.59 9.51 14.01
N ASN A 156 13.33 8.51 14.48
CA ASN A 156 14.22 8.65 15.63
C ASN A 156 15.30 9.70 15.39
N ASP A 157 15.96 9.65 14.21
CA ASP A 157 17.03 10.58 13.85
C ASP A 157 16.54 12.05 13.81
N LYS A 158 15.27 12.28 13.46
CA LYS A 158 14.67 13.63 13.47
C LYS A 158 14.32 14.17 14.86
N LEU A 159 14.23 13.31 15.86
CA LEU A 159 13.91 13.70 17.24
C LEU A 159 15.15 13.94 18.10
N GLU A 160 16.34 13.52 17.67
CA GLU A 160 17.63 13.80 18.30
C GLU A 160 18.21 15.12 17.78
#